data_e7aa23ae9e8f13ad111a815ff2806b55
#
_entry.id   e7aa23ae9e8f13ad111a815ff2806b55
#
_cell.length_a   1.000
_cell.length_b   1.000
_cell.length_c   1.000
_cell.angle_alpha   90.00
_cell.angle_beta   90.00
_cell.angle_gamma   90.00
#
_symmetry.space_group_name_H-M   'P 1'
#
loop_
_entity.id
_entity.type
_entity.pdbx_description
1 polymer ?
#
loop_
_entity_poly.entity_id
_entity_poly.type
_entity_poly.pdbx_seq_one_letter_code
_entity_poly.pdbx_strand_id
1 'polypeptide(L)' 'MQKSVILYSKETCPLCDEAYELLLELQEEEMFSLQIVDIYKDEALLEKFMLMIPVVEIDEEVVDYGRISKKTIRKRLL' A
#
# COMPACT_ATOMS: atom_id res chain seq x y z
N MET A 1 -6.24 17.96 -6.64
CA MET A 1 -5.96 16.67 -7.28
C MET A 1 -5.78 15.59 -6.22
N GLN A 2 -6.28 14.41 -6.49
CA GLN A 2 -6.13 13.29 -5.58
C GLN A 2 -4.75 12.68 -5.67
N LYS A 3 -4.24 12.22 -4.55
CA LYS A 3 -3.03 11.41 -4.55
C LYS A 3 -3.36 9.99 -5.02
N SER A 4 -2.38 9.32 -5.55
CA SER A 4 -2.53 7.96 -6.09
C SER A 4 -1.78 7.00 -5.15
N VAL A 5 -2.51 6.07 -4.54
CA VAL A 5 -1.95 5.12 -3.59
C VAL A 5 -2.03 3.71 -4.16
N ILE A 6 -0.92 2.99 -4.10
CA ILE A 6 -0.86 1.60 -4.52
C ILE A 6 -0.45 0.74 -3.34
N LEU A 7 -1.19 -0.33 -3.09
CA LEU A 7 -0.83 -1.34 -2.10
C LEU A 7 -0.36 -2.58 -2.85
N TYR A 8 0.92 -2.91 -2.73
CA TYR A 8 1.47 -4.14 -3.29
C TYR A 8 1.30 -5.25 -2.27
N SER A 9 0.69 -6.34 -2.69
CA SER A 9 0.34 -7.42 -1.78
C SER A 9 0.39 -8.78 -2.46
N LYS A 10 -0.08 -9.81 -1.75
CA LYS A 10 -0.27 -11.14 -2.31
C LYS A 10 -1.49 -11.75 -1.65
N GLU A 11 -1.97 -12.86 -2.20
CA GLU A 11 -3.04 -13.61 -1.59
C GLU A 11 -2.55 -14.25 -0.29
N THR A 12 -3.47 -14.44 0.65
CA THR A 12 -3.19 -15.08 1.95
C THR A 12 -2.05 -14.40 2.68
N CYS A 13 -2.22 -13.11 2.94
CA CYS A 13 -1.21 -12.32 3.64
C CYS A 13 -1.90 -11.49 4.73
N PRO A 14 -1.82 -11.94 6.01
CA PRO A 14 -2.48 -11.21 7.10
C PRO A 14 -2.06 -9.77 7.24
N LEU A 15 -0.77 -9.47 7.10
CA LEU A 15 -0.29 -8.08 7.17
C LEU A 15 -0.80 -7.24 6.01
N CYS A 16 -0.97 -7.86 4.84
CA CYS A 16 -1.52 -7.16 3.68
C CYS A 16 -2.99 -6.83 3.92
N ASP A 17 -3.73 -7.74 4.54
CA ASP A 17 -5.14 -7.51 4.88
C ASP A 17 -5.28 -6.36 5.87
N GLU A 18 -4.39 -6.31 6.87
CA GLU A 18 -4.38 -5.22 7.84
C GLU A 18 -4.09 -3.89 7.15
N ALA A 19 -3.11 -3.88 6.23
CA ALA A 19 -2.76 -2.68 5.49
C ALA A 19 -3.93 -2.19 4.64
N TYR A 20 -4.62 -3.12 4.00
CA TYR A 20 -5.77 -2.78 3.18
C TYR A 20 -6.87 -2.11 4.02
N GLU A 21 -7.21 -2.70 5.16
CA GLU A 21 -8.21 -2.12 6.05
C GLU A 21 -7.83 -0.74 6.54
N LEU A 22 -6.55 -0.58 6.88
CA LEU A 22 -6.02 0.70 7.34
C LEU A 22 -6.16 1.78 6.25
N LEU A 23 -5.88 1.40 5.01
CA LEU A 23 -6.00 2.33 3.89
C LEU A 23 -7.46 2.69 3.60
N LEU A 24 -8.38 1.73 3.77
CA LEU A 24 -9.80 2.01 3.60
C LEU A 24 -10.28 3.01 4.66
N GLU A 25 -9.79 2.87 5.90
CA GLU A 25 -10.12 3.82 6.95
C GLU A 25 -9.61 5.22 6.63
N LEU A 26 -8.39 5.30 6.10
CA LEU A 26 -7.82 6.58 5.72
C LEU A 26 -8.56 7.23 4.56
N GLN A 27 -9.15 6.42 3.66
CA GLN A 27 -9.95 6.97 2.57
C GLN A 27 -11.19 7.71 3.07
N GLU A 28 -11.64 7.41 4.28
CA GLU A 28 -12.76 8.14 4.85
C GLU A 28 -12.34 9.52 5.37
N GLU A 29 -11.04 9.70 5.63
CA GLU A 29 -10.50 10.96 6.14
C GLU A 29 -9.95 11.84 5.02
N GLU A 30 -9.26 11.24 4.07
CA GLU A 30 -8.58 11.94 2.99
C GLU A 30 -8.93 11.30 1.65
N MET A 31 -9.13 12.11 0.63
CA MET A 31 -9.46 11.59 -0.69
C MET A 31 -8.19 11.16 -1.43
N PHE A 32 -8.15 9.90 -1.82
CA PHE A 32 -7.08 9.38 -2.67
C PHE A 32 -7.61 8.17 -3.44
N SER A 33 -6.97 7.87 -4.56
CA SER A 33 -7.30 6.66 -5.30
C SER A 33 -6.49 5.51 -4.70
N LEU A 34 -7.07 4.32 -4.65
CA LEU A 34 -6.41 3.14 -4.10
C LEU A 34 -6.45 2.02 -5.12
N GLN A 35 -5.27 1.50 -5.42
CA GLN A 35 -5.12 0.35 -6.30
C GLN A 35 -4.40 -0.76 -5.55
N ILE A 36 -4.91 -1.98 -5.66
CA ILE A 36 -4.27 -3.15 -5.05
C ILE A 36 -3.59 -3.93 -6.16
N VAL A 37 -2.31 -4.21 -6.00
CA VAL A 37 -1.53 -4.93 -7.02
C VAL A 37 -0.96 -6.21 -6.40
N ASP A 38 -1.28 -7.35 -7.02
CA ASP A 38 -0.74 -8.64 -6.61
C ASP A 38 0.64 -8.80 -7.27
N ILE A 39 1.69 -8.81 -6.45
CA ILE A 39 3.06 -8.86 -6.98
C ILE A 39 3.37 -10.18 -7.68
N TYR A 40 2.61 -11.25 -7.39
CA TYR A 40 2.83 -12.54 -8.03
C TYR A 40 2.37 -12.58 -9.49
N LYS A 41 1.68 -11.54 -9.95
CA LYS A 41 1.24 -11.43 -11.34
C LYS A 41 2.23 -10.66 -12.21
N ASP A 42 3.35 -10.22 -11.62
CA ASP A 42 4.36 -9.43 -12.35
C ASP A 42 5.74 -9.80 -11.79
N GLU A 43 6.57 -10.44 -12.60
CA GLU A 43 7.88 -10.92 -12.17
C GLU A 43 8.78 -9.80 -11.62
N ALA A 44 8.73 -8.63 -12.23
CA ALA A 44 9.56 -7.51 -11.79
C ALA A 44 9.13 -7.03 -10.40
N LEU A 45 7.83 -6.98 -10.14
CA LEU A 45 7.31 -6.58 -8.84
C LEU A 45 7.59 -7.64 -7.78
N LEU A 46 7.45 -8.91 -8.16
CA LEU A 46 7.74 -10.00 -7.25
C LEU A 46 9.19 -9.93 -6.79
N GLU A 47 10.11 -9.77 -7.73
CA GLU A 47 11.52 -9.69 -7.44
C GLU A 47 11.85 -8.48 -6.54
N LYS A 48 11.21 -7.36 -6.83
CA LYS A 48 11.46 -6.12 -6.11
C LYS A 48 10.89 -6.13 -4.68
N PHE A 49 9.68 -6.65 -4.50
CA PHE A 49 8.94 -6.51 -3.25
C PHE A 49 8.68 -7.80 -2.47
N MET A 50 9.16 -8.94 -2.95
CA MET A 50 8.85 -10.24 -2.36
C MET A 50 9.05 -10.32 -0.85
N LEU A 51 10.10 -9.70 -0.34
CA LEU A 51 10.41 -9.72 1.08
C LEU A 51 9.91 -8.49 1.83
N MET A 52 9.20 -7.60 1.15
CA MET A 52 8.79 -6.32 1.72
C MET A 52 7.29 -6.18 1.92
N ILE A 53 6.48 -6.97 1.23
CA ILE A 53 5.01 -6.79 1.25
C ILE A 53 4.44 -6.92 2.66
N PRO A 54 3.38 -6.15 2.95
CA PRO A 54 2.73 -5.16 2.08
C PRO A 54 3.59 -3.92 1.88
N VAL A 55 3.52 -3.35 0.68
CA VAL A 55 4.25 -2.12 0.34
C VAL A 55 3.24 -1.06 -0.07
N VAL A 56 3.38 0.13 0.50
CA VAL A 56 2.50 1.26 0.15
C VAL A 56 3.30 2.29 -0.62
N GLU A 57 2.78 2.65 -1.79
CA GLU A 57 3.39 3.63 -2.67
C GLU A 57 2.40 4.78 -2.86
N ILE A 58 2.88 6.00 -2.69
CA ILE A 58 2.06 7.20 -2.90
C ILE A 58 2.74 8.06 -3.95
N ASP A 59 2.00 8.35 -5.04
CA ASP A 59 2.51 9.14 -6.14
C ASP A 59 3.88 8.67 -6.61
N GLU A 60 4.01 7.36 -6.82
CA GLU A 60 5.19 6.70 -7.35
C GLU A 60 6.38 6.62 -6.38
N GLU A 61 6.16 6.90 -5.11
CA GLU A 61 7.21 6.80 -4.09
C GLU A 61 6.81 5.81 -3.00
N VAL A 62 7.69 4.86 -2.70
CA VAL A 62 7.45 3.91 -1.60
C VAL A 62 7.56 4.67 -0.29
N VAL A 63 6.50 4.67 0.49
CA VAL A 63 6.44 5.42 1.73
C VAL A 63 6.45 4.55 2.98
N ASP A 64 6.06 3.29 2.85
CA ASP A 64 6.07 2.36 3.99
C ASP A 64 5.99 0.93 3.48
N TYR A 65 6.45 -0.03 4.28
CA TYR A 65 6.36 -1.44 3.93
C TYR A 65 6.39 -2.32 5.17
N GLY A 66 5.98 -3.58 5.01
CA GLY A 66 5.91 -4.52 6.13
C GLY A 66 4.74 -4.20 7.02
N ARG A 67 5.00 -3.83 8.26
CA ARG A 67 3.94 -3.42 9.18
C ARG A 67 3.65 -1.94 8.93
N ILE A 68 2.59 -1.70 8.19
CA ILE A 68 2.22 -0.34 7.77
C ILE A 68 1.74 0.49 8.96
N SER A 69 2.24 1.72 9.04
CA SER A 69 1.87 2.67 10.09
C SER A 69 0.85 3.67 9.55
N LYS A 70 -0.32 3.69 10.16
CA LYS A 70 -1.39 4.61 9.78
C LYS A 70 -0.93 6.07 9.88
N LYS A 71 -0.15 6.36 10.92
CA LYS A 71 0.39 7.71 11.13
C LYS A 71 1.33 8.12 10.01
N THR A 72 2.20 7.20 9.58
CA THR A 72 3.14 7.45 8.49
C THR A 72 2.39 7.77 7.19
N ILE A 73 1.40 6.93 6.87
CA ILE A 73 0.62 7.11 5.65
C ILE A 73 -0.16 8.42 5.71
N ARG A 74 -0.79 8.71 6.85
CA ARG A 74 -1.57 9.95 7.00
C ARG A 74 -0.70 11.18 6.75
N LYS A 75 0.51 11.20 7.27
CA LYS A 75 1.45 12.31 7.06
C LYS A 75 1.78 12.52 5.59
N ARG A 76 1.92 11.42 4.86
CA ARG A 76 2.28 11.51 3.44
C ARG A 76 1.09 11.91 2.57
N LEU A 77 -0.13 11.77 3.07
CA LEU A 77 -1.34 12.15 2.33
C LEU A 77 -1.68 13.63 2.47
N LEU A 78 -1.15 14.27 3.48
CA LEU A 78 -1.43 15.71 3.74
C LEU A 78 -0.66 16.65 2.83
#